data_eac7134d989f4df266ebccebb240d447
#
_entry.id   eac7134d989f4df266ebccebb240d447
#
_cell.length_a   1.000
_cell.length_b   1.000
_cell.length_c   1.000
_cell.angle_alpha   90.00
_cell.angle_beta   90.00
_cell.angle_gamma   90.00
#
_symmetry.space_group_name_H-M   'P 1'
#
loop_
_entity.id
_entity.type
_entity.pdbx_description
1 polymer ?
#
loop_
_entity_poly.entity_id
_entity_poly.type
_entity_poly.pdbx_seq_one_letter_code
_entity_poly.pdbx_strand_id
1 'polypeptide(L)'
;MNKILIIEDDLEINALLADFLKEKGYAVHCQYDGLHVLDFLNKEKIDLIILDIMLPYRNGDIILSDVRKKFTIPVIIISAKETTQNKIDLLRLGADDYITKPFD
;
A
#
# COMPACT_ATOMS: atom_id res chain seq x y z
N MET A 1 8.40 -17.76 -1.19
CA MET A 1 7.05 -17.23 -0.94
C MET A 1 7.06 -15.71 -1.07
N ASN A 2 6.14 -15.17 -1.85
CA ASN A 2 6.05 -13.72 -2.03
C ASN A 2 5.47 -13.07 -0.78
N LYS A 3 6.06 -11.95 -0.39
CA LYS A 3 5.65 -11.19 0.81
C LYS A 3 4.98 -9.89 0.39
N ILE A 4 3.80 -9.64 0.95
CA ILE A 4 3.01 -8.44 0.66
C ILE A 4 2.85 -7.64 1.94
N LEU A 5 3.11 -6.33 1.86
CA LEU A 5 2.85 -5.39 2.94
C LEU A 5 1.56 -4.62 2.63
N ILE A 6 0.61 -4.66 3.54
CA ILE A 6 -0.64 -3.89 3.44
C ILE A 6 -0.55 -2.72 4.42
N ILE A 7 -0.74 -1.51 3.93
CA ILE A 7 -0.77 -0.29 4.74
C ILE A 7 -2.16 0.31 4.61
N GLU A 8 -3.01 0.07 5.59
CA GLU A 8 -4.42 0.45 5.61
C GLU A 8 -4.89 0.63 7.05
N ASP A 9 -5.46 1.78 7.37
CA ASP A 9 -5.91 2.08 8.73
C ASP A 9 -7.26 1.44 9.10
N ASP A 10 -8.10 1.15 8.12
CA ASP A 10 -9.35 0.46 8.37
C ASP A 10 -9.07 -1.01 8.70
N LEU A 11 -9.35 -1.40 9.93
CA LEU A 11 -9.02 -2.75 10.42
C LEU A 11 -9.77 -3.84 9.65
N GLU A 12 -11.02 -3.60 9.27
CA GLU A 12 -11.82 -4.57 8.53
C GLU A 12 -11.30 -4.76 7.11
N ILE A 13 -10.98 -3.67 6.44
CA ILE A 13 -10.44 -3.73 5.07
C ILE A 13 -9.07 -4.39 5.08
N ASN A 14 -8.23 -4.03 6.04
CA ASN A 14 -6.89 -4.62 6.16
C ASN A 14 -7.00 -6.14 6.38
N ALA A 15 -7.85 -6.56 7.31
CA ALA A 15 -8.06 -7.98 7.59
C ALA A 15 -8.62 -8.73 6.39
N LEU A 16 -9.58 -8.14 5.68
CA LEU A 16 -10.19 -8.75 4.49
C LEU A 16 -9.15 -8.99 3.40
N LEU A 17 -8.33 -7.99 3.11
CA LEU A 17 -7.24 -8.10 2.15
C LEU A 17 -6.21 -9.14 2.58
N ALA A 18 -5.83 -9.10 3.84
CA ALA A 18 -4.84 -10.04 4.38
C ALA A 18 -5.31 -11.49 4.28
N ASP A 19 -6.54 -11.74 4.67
CA ASP A 19 -7.11 -13.10 4.62
C ASP A 19 -7.20 -13.61 3.20
N PHE A 20 -7.68 -12.78 2.28
CA PHE A 20 -7.76 -13.14 0.86
C PHE A 20 -6.39 -13.50 0.29
N LEU A 21 -5.39 -12.67 0.55
CA LEU A 21 -4.05 -12.90 0.01
C LEU A 21 -3.37 -14.11 0.64
N LYS A 22 -3.59 -14.35 1.92
CA LYS A 22 -3.08 -15.56 2.58
C LYS A 22 -3.68 -16.83 1.98
N GLU A 23 -4.96 -16.80 1.64
CA GLU A 23 -5.60 -17.94 0.95
C GLU A 23 -4.97 -18.22 -0.41
N LYS A 24 -4.42 -17.19 -1.07
CA LYS A 24 -3.75 -17.35 -2.36
C LYS A 24 -2.29 -17.77 -2.22
N GLY A 25 -1.80 -17.95 -1.00
CA GLY A 25 -0.45 -18.45 -0.77
C GLY A 25 0.61 -17.38 -0.51
N TYR A 26 0.22 -16.13 -0.30
CA TYR A 26 1.16 -15.06 0.01
C TYR A 26 1.40 -14.94 1.50
N ALA A 27 2.61 -14.54 1.87
CA ALA A 27 2.89 -14.08 3.24
C ALA A 27 2.49 -12.62 3.32
N VAL A 28 1.76 -12.24 4.38
CA VAL A 28 1.19 -10.90 4.50
C VAL A 28 1.62 -10.26 5.81
N HIS A 29 2.10 -9.02 5.72
CA HIS A 29 2.36 -8.16 6.86
C HIS A 29 1.41 -6.96 6.80
N CYS A 30 0.90 -6.52 7.94
CA CYS A 30 -0.06 -5.44 8.03
C CYS A 30 0.48 -4.29 8.84
N GLN A 31 0.33 -3.07 8.32
CA GLN A 31 0.52 -1.84 9.06
C GLN A 31 -0.73 -0.98 8.93
N TYR A 32 -1.02 -0.20 9.96
CA TYR A 32 -2.28 0.55 10.07
C TYR A 32 -2.08 2.05 9.99
N ASP A 33 -0.84 2.48 9.86
CA ASP A 33 -0.46 3.87 9.64
C ASP A 33 0.83 3.91 8.81
N GLY A 34 1.30 5.09 8.48
CA GLY A 34 2.47 5.26 7.64
C GLY A 34 3.76 5.57 8.37
N LEU A 35 3.77 5.44 9.70
CA LEU A 35 4.88 5.96 10.50
C LEU A 35 6.16 5.13 10.45
N HIS A 36 6.04 3.81 10.22
CA HIS A 36 7.18 2.89 10.33
C HIS A 36 7.48 2.11 9.06
N VAL A 37 6.96 2.57 7.92
CA VAL A 37 7.07 1.83 6.65
C VAL A 37 8.53 1.66 6.21
N LEU A 38 9.31 2.74 6.21
CA LEU A 38 10.71 2.65 5.76
C LEU A 38 11.55 1.77 6.67
N ASP A 39 11.36 1.87 7.98
CA ASP A 39 12.07 1.01 8.94
C ASP A 39 11.74 -0.46 8.69
N PHE A 40 10.47 -0.76 8.44
CA PHE A 40 10.03 -2.12 8.16
C PHE A 40 10.66 -2.65 6.86
N LEU A 41 10.67 -1.84 5.80
CA LEU A 41 11.23 -2.22 4.51
C LEU A 41 12.74 -2.44 4.57
N ASN A 42 13.43 -1.78 5.49
CA ASN A 42 14.85 -2.00 5.71
C ASN A 42 15.14 -3.35 6.39
N LYS A 43 14.17 -3.90 7.12
CA LYS A 43 14.33 -5.14 7.88
C LYS A 43 13.76 -6.36 7.19
N GLU A 44 12.68 -6.18 6.43
CA GLU A 44 11.96 -7.27 5.77
C GLU A 44 11.96 -7.07 4.27
N LYS A 45 12.25 -8.13 3.54
CA LYS A 45 12.13 -8.11 2.09
C LYS A 45 10.68 -8.22 1.70
N ILE A 46 10.13 -7.18 1.09
CA ILE A 46 8.75 -7.11 0.64
C ILE A 46 8.72 -7.10 -0.89
N ASP A 47 7.83 -7.88 -1.48
CA ASP A 47 7.73 -8.03 -2.93
C ASP A 47 6.65 -7.15 -3.54
N LEU A 48 5.65 -6.73 -2.73
CA LEU A 48 4.56 -5.87 -3.18
C LEU A 48 4.01 -5.08 -2.01
N ILE A 49 3.69 -3.82 -2.23
CA ILE A 49 3.04 -2.97 -1.23
C ILE A 49 1.64 -2.61 -1.73
N ILE A 50 0.64 -2.78 -0.86
CA ILE A 50 -0.71 -2.26 -1.06
C ILE A 50 -0.87 -1.10 -0.08
N LEU A 51 -1.10 0.10 -0.61
CA LEU A 51 -1.04 1.33 0.16
C LEU A 51 -2.32 2.12 0.02
N ASP A 52 -3.01 2.36 1.15
CA ASP A 52 -4.11 3.32 1.20
C ASP A 52 -3.53 4.73 1.18
N ILE A 53 -4.12 5.60 0.35
CA ILE A 53 -3.65 6.98 0.23
C ILE A 53 -4.12 7.86 1.39
N MET A 54 -5.24 7.52 2.01
CA MET A 54 -5.84 8.33 3.08
C MET A 54 -5.57 7.70 4.45
N LEU A 55 -4.34 7.89 4.93
CA LEU A 55 -3.89 7.36 6.21
C LEU A 55 -3.84 8.44 7.28
N PRO A 56 -4.00 8.07 8.57
CA PRO A 56 -3.75 9.01 9.66
C PRO A 56 -2.27 9.35 9.76
N TYR A 57 -1.96 10.53 10.25
CA TYR A 57 -0.62 11.06 10.52
C TYR A 57 0.23 11.34 9.28
N ARG A 58 0.16 10.52 8.25
CA ARG A 58 0.96 10.70 7.04
C ARG A 58 0.19 10.21 5.82
N ASN A 59 -0.01 11.07 4.83
CA ASN A 59 -0.71 10.71 3.60
C ASN A 59 0.08 9.67 2.79
N GLY A 60 -0.64 8.81 2.08
CA GLY A 60 -0.03 7.75 1.29
C GLY A 60 0.86 8.25 0.16
N ASP A 61 0.58 9.44 -0.40
CA ASP A 61 1.42 10.03 -1.43
C ASP A 61 2.83 10.35 -0.91
N ILE A 62 2.95 10.79 0.34
CA ILE A 62 4.24 11.04 0.98
C ILE A 62 4.96 9.71 1.21
N ILE A 63 4.25 8.69 1.67
CA ILE A 63 4.82 7.36 1.88
C ILE A 63 5.32 6.80 0.55
N LEU A 64 4.54 6.89 -0.52
CA LEU A 64 4.93 6.44 -1.85
C LEU A 64 6.21 7.14 -2.32
N SER A 65 6.28 8.45 -2.16
CA SER A 65 7.44 9.24 -2.53
C SER A 65 8.69 8.78 -1.75
N ASP A 66 8.55 8.58 -0.44
CA ASP A 66 9.65 8.14 0.41
C ASP A 66 10.13 6.73 0.02
N VAL A 67 9.20 5.83 -0.28
CA VAL A 67 9.54 4.46 -0.72
C VAL A 67 10.31 4.51 -2.04
N ARG A 68 9.86 5.32 -2.99
CA ARG A 68 10.49 5.41 -4.32
C ARG A 68 11.90 6.00 -4.30
N LYS A 69 12.26 6.76 -3.29
CA LYS A 69 13.62 7.27 -3.13
C LYS A 69 14.63 6.17 -2.84
N LYS A 70 14.19 5.06 -2.25
CA LYS A 70 15.09 4.01 -1.77
C LYS A 70 14.79 2.62 -2.32
N PHE A 71 13.58 2.37 -2.81
CA PHE A 71 13.13 1.03 -3.19
C PHE A 71 12.42 1.05 -4.54
N THR A 72 12.51 -0.08 -5.25
CA THR A 72 11.80 -0.29 -6.52
C THR A 72 10.62 -1.26 -6.36
N ILE A 73 10.22 -1.54 -5.13
CA ILE A 73 9.12 -2.47 -4.83
C ILE A 73 7.84 -1.99 -5.52
N PRO A 74 7.10 -2.86 -6.24
CA PRO A 74 5.82 -2.47 -6.82
C PRO A 74 4.84 -2.01 -5.76
N VAL A 75 4.11 -0.93 -6.04
CA VAL A 75 3.12 -0.34 -5.14
C VAL A 75 1.79 -0.21 -5.86
N ILE A 76 0.75 -0.80 -5.27
CA ILE A 76 -0.63 -0.64 -5.72
C ILE A 76 -1.32 0.27 -4.71
N ILE A 77 -1.88 1.38 -5.22
CA ILE A 77 -2.63 2.32 -4.39
C ILE A 77 -4.09 1.86 -4.30
N ILE A 78 -4.65 1.90 -3.09
CA ILE A 78 -6.09 1.77 -2.89
C ILE A 78 -6.61 3.07 -2.29
N SER A 79 -7.77 3.53 -2.73
CA SER A 79 -8.32 4.80 -2.24
C SER A 79 -9.80 4.94 -2.56
N ALA A 80 -10.50 5.67 -1.71
CA ALA A 80 -11.88 6.11 -1.97
C ALA A 80 -11.94 7.29 -2.93
N LYS A 81 -10.81 7.95 -3.23
CA LYS A 81 -10.77 9.07 -4.17
C LYS A 81 -10.85 8.57 -5.61
N GLU A 82 -11.78 9.11 -6.38
CA GLU A 82 -12.06 8.63 -7.74
C GLU A 82 -11.67 9.57 -8.86
N THR A 83 -11.07 10.71 -8.55
CA THR A 83 -10.74 11.69 -9.61
C THR A 83 -9.62 11.16 -10.51
N THR A 84 -9.80 11.33 -11.81
CA THR A 84 -8.80 10.93 -12.81
C THR A 84 -7.45 11.62 -12.56
N GLN A 85 -7.49 12.90 -12.23
CA GLN A 85 -6.27 13.66 -11.98
C GLN A 85 -5.50 13.09 -10.79
N ASN A 86 -6.19 12.68 -9.74
CA ASN A 86 -5.57 12.08 -8.57
C ASN A 86 -4.85 10.77 -8.92
N LYS A 87 -5.48 9.94 -9.74
CA LYS A 87 -4.87 8.69 -10.23
C LYS A 87 -3.62 8.97 -11.05
N ILE A 88 -3.68 9.92 -11.95
CA ILE A 88 -2.54 10.32 -12.80
C ILE A 88 -1.39 10.80 -11.94
N ASP A 89 -1.65 11.67 -10.96
CA ASP A 89 -0.61 12.22 -10.10
C ASP A 89 0.11 11.12 -9.32
N LEU A 90 -0.63 10.15 -8.78
CA LEU A 90 -0.04 9.05 -8.03
C LEU A 90 0.76 8.10 -8.90
N LEU A 91 0.29 7.81 -10.11
CA LEU A 91 1.04 6.98 -11.05
C LEU A 91 2.34 7.68 -11.46
N ARG A 92 2.31 8.99 -11.67
CA ARG A 92 3.53 9.77 -11.96
C ARG A 92 4.50 9.78 -10.77
N LEU A 93 3.98 9.75 -9.56
CA LEU A 93 4.80 9.72 -8.35
C LEU A 93 5.51 8.37 -8.17
N GLY A 94 5.07 7.34 -8.88
CA GLY A 94 5.72 6.05 -8.90
C GLY A 94 4.86 4.86 -8.51
N ALA A 95 3.54 5.03 -8.37
CA ALA A 95 2.65 3.90 -8.17
C ALA A 95 2.58 3.06 -9.44
N ASP A 96 2.48 1.75 -9.29
CA ASP A 96 2.39 0.82 -10.41
C ASP A 96 0.94 0.61 -10.85
N ASP A 97 -0.01 0.79 -9.93
CA ASP A 97 -1.42 0.66 -10.23
C ASP A 97 -2.25 1.39 -9.19
N TYR A 98 -3.54 1.54 -9.44
CA TYR A 98 -4.46 2.29 -8.60
C TYR A 98 -5.84 1.61 -8.62
N ILE A 99 -6.34 1.24 -7.45
CA ILE A 99 -7.65 0.61 -7.30
C ILE A 99 -8.54 1.50 -6.44
N THR A 100 -9.75 1.80 -6.92
CA THR A 100 -10.71 2.63 -6.21
C THR A 100 -11.56 1.77 -5.27
N LYS A 101 -11.75 2.23 -4.04
CA LYS A 101 -12.71 1.61 -3.11
C LYS A 101 -14.14 2.02 -3.48
N PRO A 102 -15.16 1.19 -3.22
CA PRO A 102 -15.07 -0.17 -2.68
C PRO A 102 -14.63 -1.17 -3.75
N PHE A 103 -14.05 -2.27 -3.32
CA PHE A 103 -13.67 -3.36 -4.20
C PHE A 103 -14.24 -4.67 -3.68
N ASP A 104 -14.45 -5.61 -4.57
CA ASP A 104 -14.99 -6.93 -4.21
C ASP A 104 -13.89 -7.96 -4.00
#